data_b22515380857ba7df6d99297ab4a5d48
#
_entry.id   b22515380857ba7df6d99297ab4a5d48
#
_cell.length_a   1.000
_cell.length_b   1.000
_cell.length_c   1.000
_cell.angle_alpha   90.00
_cell.angle_beta   90.00
_cell.angle_gamma   90.00
#
_symmetry.space_group_name_H-M   'P 1'
#
loop_
_entity.id
_entity.type
_entity.pdbx_description
1 polymer ?
#
loop_
_entity_poly.entity_id
_entity_poly.type
_entity_poly.pdbx_seq_one_letter_code
_entity_poly.pdbx_strand_id
1 'polypeptide(L)'
;IHSVLERLDQTGIENIIALRGDPPRGETDFVPVEGGVQHATELIEHIHNNFQMGVAAACYPEGHTESPNLSADLDYVKQKVDKGADFLITQLFFDNSDFFGFLDRAKNAGIDVPIIPGLLPILSAPQIRRFASMCGASIPPDLDRQLDKCADDDQSARALGIEHATKQVEELWANGVPGIHFYVLNRSYSVSKILDNLDLPGHSGRD
;
A
#
# COMPACT_ATOMS: atom_id res chain seq x y z
N ILE A 1 -9.95 19.53 -8.77
CA ILE A 1 -8.72 19.04 -8.09
C ILE A 1 -8.04 20.20 -7.37
N HIS A 2 -7.61 21.26 -8.07
CA HIS A 2 -6.84 22.36 -7.49
C HIS A 2 -7.51 22.99 -6.24
N SER A 3 -8.79 23.35 -6.31
CA SER A 3 -9.54 23.93 -5.19
C SER A 3 -9.67 23.01 -3.96
N VAL A 4 -9.64 21.70 -4.16
CA VAL A 4 -9.60 20.73 -3.06
C VAL A 4 -8.23 20.74 -2.39
N LEU A 5 -7.17 20.76 -3.18
CA LEU A 5 -5.78 20.83 -2.70
C LEU A 5 -5.52 22.13 -1.92
N GLU A 6 -5.99 23.30 -2.43
CA GLU A 6 -5.93 24.58 -1.70
C GLU A 6 -6.60 24.50 -0.32
N ARG A 7 -7.77 23.85 -0.22
CA ARG A 7 -8.46 23.68 1.06
C ARG A 7 -7.69 22.75 2.01
N LEU A 8 -7.08 21.69 1.51
CA LEU A 8 -6.25 20.80 2.32
C LEU A 8 -5.01 21.53 2.84
N ASP A 9 -4.33 22.29 2.01
CA ASP A 9 -3.18 23.12 2.37
C ASP A 9 -3.56 24.15 3.45
N GLN A 10 -4.66 24.89 3.26
CA GLN A 10 -5.19 25.86 4.24
C GLN A 10 -5.57 25.22 5.59
N THR A 11 -5.87 23.93 5.63
CA THR A 11 -6.15 23.18 6.88
C THR A 11 -4.91 22.60 7.52
N GLY A 12 -3.73 22.82 6.95
CA GLY A 12 -2.45 22.36 7.51
C GLY A 12 -2.14 20.90 7.20
N ILE A 13 -2.71 20.32 6.14
CA ILE A 13 -2.33 18.99 5.65
C ILE A 13 -0.97 19.10 4.96
N GLU A 14 0.04 18.44 5.53
CA GLU A 14 1.43 18.52 5.07
C GLU A 14 1.79 17.42 4.05
N ASN A 15 1.07 16.29 4.06
CA ASN A 15 1.37 15.16 3.19
C ASN A 15 0.08 14.60 2.57
N ILE A 16 0.17 14.17 1.32
CA ILE A 16 -0.96 13.63 0.56
C ILE A 16 -0.52 12.43 -0.28
N ILE A 17 -1.40 11.45 -0.45
CA ILE A 17 -1.19 10.39 -1.42
C ILE A 17 -1.94 10.72 -2.72
N ALA A 18 -1.22 10.75 -3.84
CA ALA A 18 -1.76 11.00 -5.16
C ALA A 18 -2.14 9.69 -5.86
N LEU A 19 -3.44 9.47 -6.04
CA LEU A 19 -4.00 8.27 -6.69
C LEU A 19 -4.89 8.66 -7.87
N ARG A 20 -4.91 7.82 -8.90
CA ARG A 20 -5.83 7.97 -10.03
C ARG A 20 -7.29 7.70 -9.63
N GLY A 21 -7.48 6.72 -8.76
CA GLY A 21 -8.77 6.11 -8.49
C GLY A 21 -9.11 4.99 -9.48
N ASP A 22 -10.13 4.22 -9.14
CA ASP A 22 -10.61 3.11 -9.95
C ASP A 22 -11.77 3.53 -10.86
N PRO A 23 -12.04 2.81 -11.97
CA PRO A 23 -13.26 2.99 -12.73
C PRO A 23 -14.51 2.84 -11.86
N PRO A 24 -15.63 3.50 -12.20
CA PRO A 24 -16.90 3.27 -11.52
C PRO A 24 -17.30 1.79 -11.54
N ARG A 25 -18.02 1.35 -10.52
CA ARG A 25 -18.39 -0.06 -10.38
C ARG A 25 -19.19 -0.55 -11.60
N GLY A 26 -18.65 -1.55 -12.29
CA GLY A 26 -19.24 -2.14 -13.51
C GLY A 26 -18.67 -1.59 -14.80
N GLU A 27 -17.76 -0.63 -14.73
CA GLU A 27 -16.97 -0.15 -15.87
C GLU A 27 -15.58 -0.79 -15.86
N THR A 28 -14.99 -0.95 -17.06
CA THR A 28 -13.64 -1.54 -17.22
C THR A 28 -12.57 -0.48 -17.44
N ASP A 29 -12.96 0.67 -17.97
CA ASP A 29 -12.03 1.72 -18.36
C ASP A 29 -12.18 2.95 -17.49
N PHE A 30 -11.05 3.50 -17.06
CA PHE A 30 -11.03 4.78 -16.36
C PHE A 30 -11.15 5.91 -17.37
N VAL A 31 -12.20 6.72 -17.22
CA VAL A 31 -12.42 7.92 -18.02
C VAL A 31 -12.37 9.13 -17.10
N PRO A 32 -11.39 10.05 -17.25
CA PRO A 32 -11.33 11.23 -16.41
C PRO A 32 -12.54 12.15 -16.68
N VAL A 33 -13.00 12.83 -15.63
CA VAL A 33 -13.97 13.91 -15.79
C VAL A 33 -13.35 15.08 -16.56
N GLU A 34 -14.17 15.93 -17.17
CA GLU A 34 -13.69 17.12 -17.87
C GLU A 34 -12.81 17.99 -16.95
N GLY A 35 -11.59 18.29 -17.39
CA GLY A 35 -10.58 18.98 -16.58
C GLY A 35 -9.92 18.14 -15.49
N GLY A 36 -10.19 16.82 -15.48
CA GLY A 36 -9.51 15.85 -14.61
C GLY A 36 -8.18 15.38 -15.19
N VAL A 37 -7.46 14.56 -14.42
CA VAL A 37 -6.19 13.96 -14.82
C VAL A 37 -6.40 12.49 -15.22
N GLN A 38 -5.63 12.04 -16.20
CA GLN A 38 -5.70 10.66 -16.71
C GLN A 38 -4.91 9.69 -15.81
N HIS A 39 -3.77 10.15 -15.28
CA HIS A 39 -2.84 9.34 -14.50
C HIS A 39 -2.42 10.03 -13.21
N ALA A 40 -2.00 9.22 -12.22
CA ALA A 40 -1.48 9.75 -10.96
C ALA A 40 -0.23 10.63 -11.17
N THR A 41 0.58 10.39 -12.21
CA THR A 41 1.75 11.20 -12.56
C THR A 41 1.41 12.66 -12.83
N GLU A 42 0.28 12.93 -13.50
CA GLU A 42 -0.20 14.29 -13.75
C GLU A 42 -0.66 14.99 -12.46
N LEU A 43 -1.29 14.22 -11.57
CA LEU A 43 -1.70 14.73 -10.26
C LEU A 43 -0.49 15.05 -9.39
N ILE A 44 0.51 14.17 -9.36
CA ILE A 44 1.78 14.37 -8.64
C ILE A 44 2.46 15.65 -9.14
N GLU A 45 2.64 15.79 -10.45
CA GLU A 45 3.25 16.97 -11.05
C GLU A 45 2.47 18.24 -10.73
N HIS A 46 1.14 18.18 -10.74
CA HIS A 46 0.29 19.30 -10.38
C HIS A 46 0.48 19.72 -8.92
N ILE A 47 0.53 18.77 -7.99
CA ILE A 47 0.74 19.03 -6.56
C ILE A 47 2.15 19.61 -6.36
N HIS A 48 3.16 18.95 -6.88
CA HIS A 48 4.56 19.34 -6.74
C HIS A 48 4.82 20.78 -7.23
N ASN A 49 4.19 21.18 -8.33
CA ASN A 49 4.39 22.51 -8.93
C ASN A 49 3.61 23.63 -8.24
N ASN A 50 2.56 23.33 -7.47
CA ASN A 50 1.65 24.35 -6.96
C ASN A 50 1.52 24.39 -5.44
N PHE A 51 1.99 23.36 -4.72
CA PHE A 51 1.83 23.24 -3.27
C PHE A 51 3.14 22.79 -2.60
N GLN A 52 3.25 23.07 -1.29
CA GLN A 52 4.39 22.67 -0.46
C GLN A 52 4.07 21.41 0.37
N MET A 53 3.30 20.49 -0.20
CA MET A 53 2.93 19.24 0.44
C MET A 53 3.89 18.11 0.03
N GLY A 54 4.23 17.22 0.96
CA GLY A 54 4.88 15.96 0.65
C GLY A 54 3.93 15.04 -0.12
N VAL A 55 4.40 14.46 -1.23
CA VAL A 55 3.57 13.65 -2.12
C VAL A 55 3.95 12.19 -2.07
N ALA A 56 3.04 11.34 -1.58
CA ALA A 56 3.14 9.91 -1.71
C ALA A 56 2.56 9.42 -3.04
N ALA A 57 3.12 8.34 -3.59
CA ALA A 57 2.55 7.61 -4.71
C ALA A 57 2.48 6.11 -4.45
N ALA A 58 1.53 5.43 -5.09
CA ALA A 58 1.42 3.97 -5.00
C ALA A 58 2.46 3.28 -5.88
N CYS A 59 2.98 2.13 -5.37
CA CYS A 59 3.79 1.19 -6.12
C CYS A 59 3.34 -0.25 -5.82
N TYR A 60 3.78 -1.22 -6.62
CA TYR A 60 3.20 -2.56 -6.62
C TYR A 60 4.32 -3.61 -6.60
N PRO A 61 4.58 -4.27 -5.45
CA PRO A 61 5.63 -5.29 -5.34
C PRO A 61 5.51 -6.42 -6.37
N GLU A 62 4.30 -6.85 -6.65
CA GLU A 62 3.98 -7.91 -7.61
C GLU A 62 3.56 -7.37 -8.99
N GLY A 63 3.57 -6.03 -9.18
CA GLY A 63 3.13 -5.34 -10.40
C GLY A 63 1.66 -4.94 -10.38
N HIS A 64 1.34 -3.85 -11.05
CA HIS A 64 -0.05 -3.41 -11.23
C HIS A 64 -0.78 -4.30 -12.22
N THR A 65 -2.05 -4.62 -11.96
CA THR A 65 -2.86 -5.51 -12.81
C THR A 65 -3.05 -5.02 -14.25
N GLU A 66 -2.99 -3.71 -14.47
CA GLU A 66 -3.04 -3.10 -15.80
C GLU A 66 -1.68 -3.01 -16.49
N SER A 67 -0.58 -3.27 -15.78
CA SER A 67 0.77 -3.20 -16.37
C SER A 67 1.08 -4.45 -17.18
N PRO A 68 1.69 -4.35 -18.37
CA PRO A 68 1.95 -5.50 -19.21
C PRO A 68 3.00 -6.45 -18.62
N ASN A 69 3.89 -5.96 -17.77
CA ASN A 69 4.93 -6.72 -17.06
C ASN A 69 5.57 -5.86 -15.96
N LEU A 70 6.38 -6.49 -15.10
CA LEU A 70 7.06 -5.83 -13.97
C LEU A 70 8.02 -4.72 -14.38
N SER A 71 8.67 -4.80 -15.55
CA SER A 71 9.56 -3.75 -16.03
C SER A 71 8.80 -2.49 -16.39
N ALA A 72 7.71 -2.64 -17.14
CA ALA A 72 6.85 -1.51 -17.49
C ALA A 72 6.18 -0.88 -16.25
N ASP A 73 5.79 -1.71 -15.28
CA ASP A 73 5.27 -1.21 -14.01
C ASP A 73 6.30 -0.36 -13.26
N LEU A 74 7.55 -0.84 -13.20
CA LEU A 74 8.65 -0.12 -12.57
C LEU A 74 8.95 1.21 -13.27
N ASP A 75 8.87 1.25 -14.61
CA ASP A 75 9.01 2.50 -15.39
C ASP A 75 7.90 3.51 -15.02
N TYR A 76 6.67 3.06 -14.79
CA TYR A 76 5.59 3.94 -14.30
C TYR A 76 5.85 4.44 -12.88
N VAL A 77 6.40 3.60 -11.99
CA VAL A 77 6.81 4.02 -10.66
C VAL A 77 7.91 5.08 -10.73
N LYS A 78 8.92 4.85 -11.58
CA LYS A 78 10.01 5.82 -11.82
C LYS A 78 9.47 7.16 -12.31
N GLN A 79 8.52 7.16 -13.25
CA GLN A 79 7.87 8.38 -13.72
C GLN A 79 7.16 9.14 -12.58
N LYS A 80 6.52 8.45 -11.64
CA LYS A 80 5.89 9.10 -10.47
C LYS A 80 6.93 9.84 -9.62
N VAL A 81 8.09 9.21 -9.38
CA VAL A 81 9.20 9.82 -8.65
C VAL A 81 9.78 11.01 -9.42
N ASP A 82 10.02 10.85 -10.72
CA ASP A 82 10.55 11.93 -11.58
C ASP A 82 9.60 13.13 -11.69
N LYS A 83 8.28 12.93 -11.44
CA LYS A 83 7.27 13.99 -11.40
C LYS A 83 7.09 14.63 -10.02
N GLY A 84 7.84 14.18 -9.01
CA GLY A 84 7.88 14.81 -7.69
C GLY A 84 7.21 14.01 -6.57
N ALA A 85 7.08 12.70 -6.70
CA ALA A 85 6.71 11.88 -5.54
C ALA A 85 7.90 11.80 -4.57
N ASP A 86 7.68 12.19 -3.31
CA ASP A 86 8.70 12.22 -2.26
C ASP A 86 8.90 10.86 -1.60
N PHE A 87 7.88 10.00 -1.60
CA PHE A 87 7.93 8.64 -1.08
C PHE A 87 6.89 7.75 -1.74
N LEU A 88 7.05 6.44 -1.59
CA LEU A 88 6.16 5.45 -2.15
C LEU A 88 5.50 4.62 -1.04
N ILE A 89 4.23 4.23 -1.25
CA ILE A 89 3.52 3.27 -0.41
C ILE A 89 3.16 2.07 -1.30
N THR A 90 3.50 0.85 -0.86
CA THR A 90 3.21 -0.32 -1.67
C THR A 90 1.74 -0.73 -1.57
N GLN A 91 1.23 -1.36 -2.63
CA GLN A 91 0.04 -2.21 -2.55
C GLN A 91 0.28 -3.31 -1.52
N LEU A 92 -0.80 -3.86 -0.96
CA LEU A 92 -0.73 -5.01 -0.04
C LEU A 92 -0.01 -6.20 -0.68
N PHE A 93 0.70 -6.95 0.14
CA PHE A 93 1.37 -8.21 -0.20
C PHE A 93 1.37 -9.13 1.03
N PHE A 94 1.56 -10.43 0.84
CA PHE A 94 1.54 -11.42 1.93
C PHE A 94 2.86 -12.16 2.10
N ASP A 95 3.81 -11.99 1.18
CA ASP A 95 5.18 -12.50 1.28
C ASP A 95 6.15 -11.33 1.24
N ASN A 96 6.98 -11.18 2.28
CA ASN A 96 7.97 -10.11 2.35
C ASN A 96 9.03 -10.23 1.25
N SER A 97 9.24 -11.43 0.69
CA SER A 97 10.16 -11.60 -0.43
C SER A 97 9.74 -10.83 -1.68
N ASP A 98 8.44 -10.63 -1.91
CA ASP A 98 7.93 -9.82 -3.01
C ASP A 98 8.30 -8.34 -2.82
N PHE A 99 8.18 -7.86 -1.58
CA PHE A 99 8.58 -6.50 -1.22
C PHE A 99 10.11 -6.30 -1.35
N PHE A 100 10.92 -7.21 -0.81
CA PHE A 100 12.38 -7.10 -0.92
C PHE A 100 12.84 -7.20 -2.37
N GLY A 101 12.26 -8.11 -3.16
CA GLY A 101 12.53 -8.20 -4.59
C GLY A 101 12.14 -6.92 -5.34
N PHE A 102 11.07 -6.25 -4.92
CA PHE A 102 10.69 -4.95 -5.47
C PHE A 102 11.71 -3.85 -5.08
N LEU A 103 12.18 -3.81 -3.83
CA LEU A 103 13.21 -2.85 -3.40
C LEU A 103 14.49 -2.97 -4.25
N ASP A 104 14.94 -4.19 -4.52
CA ASP A 104 16.11 -4.44 -5.36
C ASP A 104 15.90 -3.93 -6.79
N ARG A 105 14.74 -4.19 -7.38
CA ARG A 105 14.39 -3.68 -8.71
C ARG A 105 14.30 -2.15 -8.74
N ALA A 106 13.67 -1.55 -7.73
CA ALA A 106 13.52 -0.10 -7.61
C ALA A 106 14.88 0.59 -7.49
N LYS A 107 15.76 0.08 -6.64
CA LYS A 107 17.13 0.57 -6.49
C LYS A 107 17.91 0.49 -7.80
N ASN A 108 17.83 -0.64 -8.51
CA ASN A 108 18.50 -0.81 -9.80
C ASN A 108 17.97 0.13 -10.89
N ALA A 109 16.72 0.58 -10.78
CA ALA A 109 16.10 1.56 -11.67
C ALA A 109 16.40 3.03 -11.25
N GLY A 110 17.18 3.24 -10.18
CA GLY A 110 17.51 4.59 -9.67
C GLY A 110 16.31 5.26 -8.97
N ILE A 111 15.49 4.47 -8.27
CA ILE A 111 14.44 4.98 -7.38
C ILE A 111 15.02 5.03 -5.97
N ASP A 112 15.33 6.24 -5.49
CA ASP A 112 16.04 6.47 -4.22
C ASP A 112 15.14 7.05 -3.12
N VAL A 113 13.86 7.28 -3.41
CA VAL A 113 12.89 7.76 -2.42
C VAL A 113 12.50 6.65 -1.43
N PRO A 114 12.10 7.00 -0.19
CA PRO A 114 11.63 6.00 0.77
C PRO A 114 10.46 5.16 0.22
N ILE A 115 10.50 3.84 0.42
CA ILE A 115 9.42 2.92 0.06
C ILE A 115 8.86 2.31 1.32
N ILE A 116 7.59 2.59 1.61
CA ILE A 116 6.88 2.17 2.81
C ILE A 116 6.03 0.93 2.46
N PRO A 117 6.28 -0.23 3.08
CA PRO A 117 5.46 -1.42 2.87
C PRO A 117 4.02 -1.20 3.39
N GLY A 118 3.04 -1.55 2.56
CA GLY A 118 1.62 -1.52 2.86
C GLY A 118 1.10 -2.91 3.25
N LEU A 119 0.57 -3.05 4.46
CA LEU A 119 0.06 -4.31 4.97
C LEU A 119 -1.44 -4.23 5.22
N LEU A 120 -2.17 -5.28 4.83
CA LEU A 120 -3.58 -5.44 5.12
C LEU A 120 -3.78 -6.62 6.07
N PRO A 121 -4.13 -6.39 7.36
CA PRO A 121 -4.42 -7.48 8.28
C PRO A 121 -5.65 -8.29 7.81
N ILE A 122 -5.53 -9.61 7.80
CA ILE A 122 -6.61 -10.51 7.41
C ILE A 122 -7.75 -10.43 8.43
N LEU A 123 -8.98 -10.28 7.96
CA LEU A 123 -10.18 -10.23 8.80
C LEU A 123 -11.05 -11.48 8.62
N SER A 124 -11.08 -12.05 7.41
CA SER A 124 -11.74 -13.31 7.09
C SER A 124 -11.13 -13.91 5.82
N ALA A 125 -11.23 -15.22 5.65
CA ALA A 125 -10.68 -15.91 4.48
C ALA A 125 -11.34 -15.47 3.16
N PRO A 126 -12.68 -15.37 3.05
CA PRO A 126 -13.30 -14.88 1.82
C PRO A 126 -12.93 -13.44 1.45
N GLN A 127 -12.83 -12.55 2.47
CA GLN A 127 -12.50 -11.16 2.23
C GLN A 127 -11.08 -11.01 1.70
N ILE A 128 -10.10 -11.69 2.32
CA ILE A 128 -8.70 -11.52 1.91
C ILE A 128 -8.44 -12.09 0.53
N ARG A 129 -9.03 -13.23 0.17
CA ARG A 129 -8.93 -13.79 -1.18
C ARG A 129 -9.49 -12.85 -2.24
N ARG A 130 -10.63 -12.21 -1.92
CA ARG A 130 -11.21 -11.19 -2.80
C ARG A 130 -10.27 -10.00 -2.99
N PHE A 131 -9.69 -9.46 -1.91
CA PHE A 131 -8.76 -8.32 -2.01
C PHE A 131 -7.49 -8.70 -2.76
N ALA A 132 -6.90 -9.86 -2.44
CA ALA A 132 -5.73 -10.35 -3.16
C ALA A 132 -5.99 -10.44 -4.67
N SER A 133 -7.10 -11.05 -5.07
CA SER A 133 -7.51 -11.12 -6.48
C SER A 133 -7.72 -9.75 -7.13
N MET A 134 -8.35 -8.80 -6.43
CA MET A 134 -8.58 -7.45 -6.97
C MET A 134 -7.30 -6.64 -7.14
N CYS A 135 -6.34 -6.85 -6.22
CA CYS A 135 -5.07 -6.11 -6.21
C CYS A 135 -3.94 -6.80 -6.98
N GLY A 136 -4.19 -8.01 -7.49
CA GLY A 136 -3.16 -8.83 -8.13
C GLY A 136 -2.09 -9.36 -7.17
N ALA A 137 -2.41 -9.43 -5.87
CA ALA A 137 -1.51 -9.94 -4.85
C ALA A 137 -1.64 -11.47 -4.70
N SER A 138 -0.52 -12.14 -4.47
CA SER A 138 -0.45 -13.58 -4.25
C SER A 138 -0.58 -13.92 -2.78
N ILE A 139 -1.40 -14.92 -2.45
CA ILE A 139 -1.44 -15.48 -1.09
C ILE A 139 -0.50 -16.69 -1.07
N PRO A 140 0.54 -16.72 -0.18
CA PRO A 140 1.43 -17.85 -0.06
C PRO A 140 0.67 -19.17 0.18
N PRO A 141 1.07 -20.29 -0.45
CA PRO A 141 0.32 -21.56 -0.35
C PRO A 141 0.13 -22.07 1.09
N ASP A 142 1.10 -21.79 1.96
CA ASP A 142 1.01 -22.18 3.38
C ASP A 142 -0.03 -21.36 4.14
N LEU A 143 -0.09 -20.07 3.86
CA LEU A 143 -1.10 -19.17 4.43
C LEU A 143 -2.49 -19.52 3.90
N ASP A 144 -2.63 -19.78 2.60
CA ASP A 144 -3.91 -20.16 1.99
C ASP A 144 -4.46 -21.47 2.57
N ARG A 145 -3.59 -22.48 2.78
CA ARG A 145 -3.98 -23.74 3.48
C ARG A 145 -4.43 -23.52 4.94
N GLN A 146 -3.86 -22.53 5.63
CA GLN A 146 -4.28 -22.19 6.98
C GLN A 146 -5.63 -21.46 6.97
N LEU A 147 -5.85 -20.57 5.99
CA LEU A 147 -7.13 -19.91 5.77
C LEU A 147 -8.26 -20.89 5.44
N ASP A 148 -7.98 -21.98 4.70
CA ASP A 148 -8.97 -23.04 4.45
C ASP A 148 -9.48 -23.68 5.74
N LYS A 149 -8.61 -23.86 6.74
CA LYS A 149 -8.99 -24.48 8.03
C LYS A 149 -9.90 -23.57 8.88
N CYS A 150 -9.95 -22.29 8.58
CA CYS A 150 -10.77 -21.30 9.28
C CYS A 150 -11.72 -20.55 8.32
N ALA A 151 -12.09 -21.18 7.20
CA ALA A 151 -12.91 -20.54 6.16
C ALA A 151 -14.26 -20.03 6.67
N ASP A 152 -14.88 -20.74 7.61
CA ASP A 152 -16.18 -20.44 8.21
C ASP A 152 -16.05 -19.80 9.63
N ASP A 153 -14.85 -19.48 10.06
CA ASP A 153 -14.56 -18.89 11.38
C ASP A 153 -13.71 -17.62 11.25
N ASP A 154 -14.39 -16.49 11.15
CA ASP A 154 -13.74 -15.17 11.04
C ASP A 154 -12.87 -14.84 12.26
N GLN A 155 -13.17 -15.38 13.44
CA GLN A 155 -12.34 -15.15 14.62
C GLN A 155 -11.00 -15.84 14.50
N SER A 156 -10.98 -17.11 14.10
CA SER A 156 -9.77 -17.87 13.85
C SER A 156 -8.98 -17.30 12.66
N ALA A 157 -9.66 -16.91 11.58
CA ALA A 157 -9.03 -16.25 10.43
C ALA A 157 -8.36 -14.92 10.82
N ARG A 158 -8.99 -14.14 11.69
CA ARG A 158 -8.43 -12.90 12.21
C ARG A 158 -7.22 -13.13 13.12
N ALA A 159 -7.28 -14.14 13.99
CA ALA A 159 -6.14 -14.51 14.84
C ALA A 159 -4.93 -14.91 14.00
N LEU A 160 -5.14 -15.76 12.98
CA LEU A 160 -4.12 -16.12 11.98
C LEU A 160 -3.56 -14.89 11.26
N GLY A 161 -4.45 -13.97 10.86
CA GLY A 161 -4.06 -12.73 10.18
C GLY A 161 -3.21 -11.80 11.05
N ILE A 162 -3.52 -11.69 12.34
CA ILE A 162 -2.72 -10.92 13.30
C ILE A 162 -1.34 -11.56 13.45
N GLU A 163 -1.26 -12.88 13.63
CA GLU A 163 0.01 -13.60 13.75
C GLU A 163 0.87 -13.43 12.50
N HIS A 164 0.27 -13.60 11.31
CA HIS A 164 0.97 -13.44 10.04
C HIS A 164 1.51 -12.02 9.87
N ALA A 165 0.65 -11.00 10.05
CA ALA A 165 1.06 -9.60 9.90
C ALA A 165 2.10 -9.18 10.95
N THR A 166 2.04 -9.72 12.20
CA THR A 166 3.08 -9.48 13.21
C THR A 166 4.44 -9.95 12.70
N LYS A 167 4.52 -11.19 12.18
CA LYS A 167 5.77 -11.74 11.61
C LYS A 167 6.27 -10.92 10.41
N GLN A 168 5.36 -10.48 9.53
CA GLN A 168 5.73 -9.60 8.43
C GLN A 168 6.38 -8.31 8.93
N VAL A 169 5.76 -7.65 9.94
CA VAL A 169 6.28 -6.40 10.50
C VAL A 169 7.64 -6.62 11.18
N GLU A 170 7.81 -7.68 11.97
CA GLU A 170 9.07 -8.01 12.63
C GLU A 170 10.22 -8.15 11.60
N GLU A 171 9.99 -8.90 10.54
CA GLU A 171 10.98 -9.10 9.48
C GLU A 171 11.27 -7.82 8.70
N LEU A 172 10.24 -7.08 8.30
CA LEU A 172 10.39 -5.80 7.61
C LEU A 172 11.17 -4.79 8.47
N TRP A 173 10.82 -4.69 9.75
CA TRP A 173 11.49 -3.79 10.68
C TRP A 173 12.96 -4.16 10.91
N ALA A 174 13.25 -5.46 11.07
CA ALA A 174 14.61 -5.97 11.20
C ALA A 174 15.47 -5.69 9.96
N ASN A 175 14.84 -5.54 8.78
CA ASN A 175 15.50 -5.18 7.53
C ASN A 175 15.53 -3.65 7.26
N GLY A 176 15.14 -2.83 8.25
CA GLY A 176 15.36 -1.38 8.22
C GLY A 176 14.41 -0.60 7.31
N VAL A 177 13.17 -1.06 7.14
CA VAL A 177 12.17 -0.26 6.42
C VAL A 177 11.90 1.07 7.13
N PRO A 178 11.60 2.17 6.41
CA PRO A 178 11.43 3.49 7.00
C PRO A 178 10.14 3.63 7.84
N GLY A 179 9.20 2.71 7.69
CA GLY A 179 7.91 2.68 8.39
C GLY A 179 7.01 1.60 7.81
N ILE A 180 5.83 1.42 8.41
CA ILE A 180 4.80 0.47 7.95
C ILE A 180 3.50 1.24 7.73
N HIS A 181 2.88 1.05 6.57
CA HIS A 181 1.52 1.51 6.30
C HIS A 181 0.53 0.37 6.52
N PHE A 182 -0.51 0.60 7.34
CA PHE A 182 -1.59 -0.38 7.52
C PHE A 182 -2.87 0.06 6.81
N TYR A 183 -3.41 -0.81 5.98
CA TYR A 183 -4.75 -0.69 5.41
C TYR A 183 -5.79 -1.09 6.45
N VAL A 184 -6.24 -0.14 7.26
CA VAL A 184 -7.06 -0.41 8.47
C VAL A 184 -8.53 -0.63 8.14
N LEU A 185 -9.04 -0.09 7.03
CA LEU A 185 -10.44 -0.14 6.62
C LEU A 185 -11.42 0.29 7.73
N ASN A 186 -11.05 1.32 8.50
CA ASN A 186 -11.76 1.83 9.67
C ASN A 186 -11.98 0.79 10.79
N ARG A 187 -11.10 -0.23 10.90
CA ARG A 187 -11.14 -1.30 11.90
C ARG A 187 -9.79 -1.43 12.61
N SER A 188 -9.65 -0.78 13.78
CA SER A 188 -8.37 -0.69 14.50
C SER A 188 -7.95 -1.98 15.22
N TYR A 189 -8.87 -2.88 15.56
CA TYR A 189 -8.61 -4.02 16.44
C TYR A 189 -7.39 -4.86 16.03
N SER A 190 -7.33 -5.29 14.76
CA SER A 190 -6.22 -6.14 14.30
C SER A 190 -4.88 -5.41 14.35
N VAL A 191 -4.86 -4.14 13.92
CA VAL A 191 -3.62 -3.33 13.97
C VAL A 191 -3.19 -3.07 15.41
N SER A 192 -4.12 -2.76 16.32
CA SER A 192 -3.80 -2.62 17.75
C SER A 192 -3.16 -3.91 18.29
N LYS A 193 -3.72 -5.08 17.96
CA LYS A 193 -3.15 -6.36 18.41
C LYS A 193 -1.79 -6.68 17.78
N ILE A 194 -1.56 -6.31 16.53
CA ILE A 194 -0.23 -6.42 15.91
C ILE A 194 0.77 -5.54 16.67
N LEU A 195 0.41 -4.29 16.94
CA LEU A 195 1.27 -3.37 17.70
C LEU A 195 1.52 -3.83 19.14
N ASP A 196 0.51 -4.39 19.81
CA ASP A 196 0.66 -4.99 21.17
C ASP A 196 1.64 -6.16 21.18
N ASN A 197 1.75 -6.92 20.09
CA ASN A 197 2.65 -8.07 19.94
C ASN A 197 4.10 -7.69 19.62
N LEU A 198 4.33 -6.46 19.16
CA LEU A 198 5.64 -6.00 18.70
C LEU A 198 6.40 -5.30 19.83
N ASP A 199 7.66 -5.66 20.01
CA ASP A 199 8.57 -4.94 20.92
C ASP A 199 9.20 -3.73 20.19
N LEU A 200 8.37 -2.72 19.95
CA LEU A 200 8.80 -1.51 19.24
C LEU A 200 9.39 -0.48 20.22
N PRO A 201 10.56 0.14 19.90
CA PRO A 201 11.11 1.21 20.71
C PRO A 201 10.11 2.36 20.91
N GLY A 202 9.74 2.66 22.15
CA GLY A 202 8.80 3.74 22.49
C GLY A 202 7.33 3.32 22.55
N HIS A 203 7.00 2.06 22.28
CA HIS A 203 5.67 1.51 22.46
C HIS A 203 5.63 0.68 23.75
N SER A 204 5.81 1.33 24.91
CA SER A 204 5.42 0.74 26.19
C SER A 204 3.89 0.75 26.23
N GLY A 205 3.29 -0.43 26.27
CA GLY A 205 1.83 -0.57 26.34
C GLY A 205 1.23 0.42 27.33
N ARG A 206 0.21 1.13 26.89
CA ARG A 206 -0.59 1.95 27.81
C ARG A 206 -1.37 0.98 28.70
N ASP A 207 -0.96 0.91 29.98
CA ASP A 207 -1.75 0.34 31.07
C ASP A 207 -3.15 0.97 31.15
#